data_80f66ecc1f07ff1c52ea32d25318ed78
#
_entry.id   80f66ecc1f07ff1c52ea32d25318ed78
#
_cell.length_a   1.000
_cell.length_b   1.000
_cell.length_c   1.000
_cell.angle_alpha   90.00
_cell.angle_beta   90.00
_cell.angle_gamma   90.00
#
_symmetry.space_group_name_H-M   'P 1'
#
loop_
_entity.id
_entity.type
_entity.pdbx_description
1 polymer ?
#
loop_
_entity_poly.entity_id
_entity_poly.type
_entity_poly.pdbx_seq_one_letter_code
_entity_poly.pdbx_strand_id
1 'polypeptide(L)'
;MAIGALQAIQAAGRTVNKDIYLVGVDALDAAKNEVANGNMTGTVLNDAKGQATQAVASMEELMGGKTFEADHQSVYVDYVKVTPDNVKDFQ
;
A
#
# COMPACT_ATOMS: atom_id res chain seq x y z
N MET A 1 8.44 7.44 4.26
CA MET A 1 9.22 8.23 3.27
C MET A 1 8.38 9.35 2.64
N ALA A 2 7.24 9.06 2.07
CA ALA A 2 6.39 10.07 1.42
C ALA A 2 5.95 11.20 2.37
N ILE A 3 5.71 10.91 3.65
CA ILE A 3 5.35 11.92 4.64
C ILE A 3 6.47 12.95 4.81
N GLY A 4 7.72 12.49 4.85
CA GLY A 4 8.88 13.41 4.89
C GLY A 4 8.98 14.26 3.64
N ALA A 5 8.72 13.68 2.47
CA ALA A 5 8.67 14.42 1.21
C ALA A 5 7.55 15.47 1.23
N LEU A 6 6.39 15.13 1.79
CA LEU A 6 5.27 16.07 1.93
C LEU A 6 5.68 17.30 2.75
N GLN A 7 6.37 17.09 3.87
CA GLN A 7 6.86 18.20 4.70
C GLN A 7 7.80 19.12 3.92
N ALA A 8 8.71 18.53 3.14
CA ALA A 8 9.63 19.31 2.31
C ALA A 8 8.89 20.11 1.22
N ILE A 9 7.89 19.51 0.60
CA ILE A 9 7.07 20.17 -0.42
C ILE A 9 6.33 21.37 0.18
N GLN A 10 5.72 21.18 1.35
CA GLN A 10 5.01 22.26 2.05
C GLN A 10 5.96 23.38 2.47
N ALA A 11 7.14 23.03 2.96
CA ALA A 11 8.16 24.01 3.34
C ALA A 11 8.66 24.84 2.15
N ALA A 12 8.65 24.24 0.95
CA ALA A 12 9.02 24.93 -0.29
C ALA A 12 7.88 25.80 -0.86
N GLY A 13 6.72 25.83 -0.20
CA GLY A 13 5.58 26.62 -0.66
C GLY A 13 4.79 25.98 -1.81
N ARG A 14 5.01 24.70 -2.09
CA ARG A 14 4.31 23.98 -3.15
C ARG A 14 3.07 23.29 -2.59
N THR A 15 2.08 23.11 -3.43
CA THR A 15 0.81 22.48 -3.06
C THR A 15 0.61 21.19 -3.84
N VAL A 16 0.47 20.08 -3.11
CA VAL A 16 0.20 18.77 -3.71
C VAL A 16 -1.18 18.78 -4.40
N ASN A 17 -1.27 18.11 -5.53
CA ASN A 17 -2.44 18.04 -6.43
C ASN A 17 -2.75 19.35 -7.16
N LYS A 18 -1.97 20.39 -6.95
CA LYS A 18 -2.11 21.67 -7.67
C LYS A 18 -0.86 21.97 -8.47
N ASP A 19 0.31 22.04 -7.82
CA ASP A 19 1.60 22.33 -8.44
C ASP A 19 2.41 21.06 -8.68
N ILE A 20 2.19 20.03 -7.88
CA ILE A 20 3.00 18.82 -7.84
C ILE A 20 2.13 17.66 -7.39
N TYR A 21 2.47 16.46 -7.83
CA TYR A 21 1.83 15.24 -7.37
C TYR A 21 2.77 14.46 -6.46
N LEU A 22 2.21 13.85 -5.40
CA LEU A 22 2.97 13.06 -4.44
C LEU A 22 2.30 11.71 -4.25
N VAL A 23 3.05 10.65 -4.51
CA VAL A 23 2.59 9.27 -4.34
C VAL A 23 3.57 8.53 -3.43
N GLY A 24 3.02 7.76 -2.53
CA GLY A 24 3.81 6.94 -1.62
C GLY A 24 3.56 5.45 -1.79
N VAL A 25 4.26 4.66 -1.02
CA VAL A 25 4.10 3.19 -0.98
C VAL A 25 3.91 2.78 0.48
N ASP A 26 3.25 1.65 0.70
CA ASP A 26 2.94 0.97 1.96
C ASP A 26 1.63 1.41 2.63
N ALA A 27 1.05 2.53 2.26
CA ALA A 27 -0.24 2.99 2.78
C ALA A 27 -0.31 2.97 4.31
N LEU A 28 0.72 3.50 4.98
CA LEU A 28 0.71 3.68 6.43
C LEU A 28 -0.48 4.57 6.83
N ASP A 29 -0.95 4.44 8.07
CA ASP A 29 -2.09 5.21 8.54
C ASP A 29 -1.92 6.72 8.33
N ALA A 30 -0.72 7.24 8.59
CA ALA A 30 -0.41 8.65 8.36
C ALA A 30 -0.57 9.02 6.87
N ALA A 31 -0.10 8.16 5.98
CA ALA A 31 -0.23 8.40 4.53
C ALA A 31 -1.68 8.34 4.07
N LYS A 32 -2.46 7.39 4.56
CA LYS A 32 -3.89 7.30 4.24
C LYS A 32 -4.64 8.56 4.68
N ASN A 33 -4.33 9.07 5.86
CA ASN A 33 -4.92 10.31 6.34
C ASN A 33 -4.56 11.50 5.46
N GLU A 34 -3.32 11.59 5.00
CA GLU A 34 -2.90 12.66 4.11
C GLU A 34 -3.55 12.55 2.72
N VAL A 35 -3.79 11.34 2.22
CA VAL A 35 -4.56 11.13 1.00
C VAL A 35 -6.00 11.59 1.19
N ALA A 36 -6.63 11.23 2.31
CA ALA A 36 -8.00 11.63 2.62
C ALA A 36 -8.13 13.15 2.76
N ASN A 37 -7.10 13.81 3.29
CA ASN A 37 -7.08 15.27 3.48
C ASN A 37 -6.72 16.03 2.20
N GLY A 38 -6.36 15.33 1.13
CA GLY A 38 -5.98 15.97 -0.12
C GLY A 38 -4.52 16.44 -0.18
N ASN A 39 -3.71 16.08 0.80
CA ASN A 39 -2.30 16.48 0.87
C ASN A 39 -1.36 15.50 0.17
N MET A 40 -1.85 14.33 -0.20
CA MET A 40 -1.15 13.37 -1.06
C MET A 40 -2.06 12.93 -2.19
N THR A 41 -1.47 12.68 -3.35
CA THR A 41 -2.21 12.25 -4.53
C THR A 41 -2.72 10.83 -4.36
N GLY A 42 -1.92 9.97 -3.75
CA GLY A 42 -2.29 8.58 -3.51
C GLY A 42 -1.17 7.82 -2.85
N THR A 43 -1.45 6.58 -2.51
CA THR A 43 -0.46 5.65 -2.00
C THR A 43 -0.78 4.25 -2.51
N VAL A 44 0.14 3.32 -2.33
CA VAL A 44 -0.05 1.94 -2.75
C VAL A 44 0.00 1.06 -1.51
N LEU A 45 -1.06 0.29 -1.29
CA LEU A 45 -1.12 -0.66 -0.19
C LEU A 45 -0.31 -1.91 -0.55
N ASN A 46 0.72 -2.17 0.22
CA ASN A 46 1.39 -3.46 0.22
C ASN A 46 0.58 -4.34 1.20
N ASP A 47 -0.28 -5.17 0.65
CA ASP A 47 -1.38 -5.80 1.38
C ASP A 47 -0.87 -6.82 2.43
N ALA A 48 -0.50 -6.33 3.60
CA ALA A 48 0.03 -7.15 4.69
C ALA A 48 -1.01 -8.17 5.18
N LYS A 49 -2.28 -7.78 5.25
CA LYS A 49 -3.36 -8.68 5.64
C LYS A 49 -3.54 -9.81 4.62
N GLY A 50 -3.53 -9.48 3.34
CA GLY A 50 -3.61 -10.46 2.27
C GLY A 50 -2.41 -11.39 2.27
N GLN A 51 -1.21 -10.85 2.49
CA GLN A 51 0.01 -11.66 2.59
C GLN A 51 -0.06 -12.62 3.77
N ALA A 52 -0.50 -12.15 4.93
CA ALA A 52 -0.63 -13.01 6.12
C ALA A 52 -1.67 -14.12 5.90
N THR A 53 -2.82 -13.78 5.32
CA THR A 53 -3.87 -14.74 4.98
C THR A 53 -3.36 -15.81 4.02
N GLN A 54 -2.64 -15.40 2.98
CA GLN A 54 -2.08 -16.31 2.00
C GLN A 54 -0.99 -17.20 2.62
N ALA A 55 -0.17 -16.65 3.51
CA ALA A 55 0.86 -17.41 4.19
C ALA A 55 0.25 -18.55 5.02
N VAL A 56 -0.81 -18.27 5.76
CA VAL A 56 -1.53 -19.28 6.55
C VAL A 56 -2.16 -20.32 5.64
N ALA A 57 -2.82 -19.89 4.56
CA ALA A 57 -3.44 -20.80 3.60
C ALA A 57 -2.40 -21.74 2.96
N SER A 58 -1.25 -21.21 2.58
CA SER A 58 -0.16 -22.00 2.00
C SER A 58 0.40 -23.00 3.01
N MET A 59 0.51 -22.60 4.27
CA MET A 59 0.98 -23.50 5.34
C MET A 59 -0.01 -24.65 5.55
N GLU A 60 -1.31 -24.38 5.55
CA GLU A 60 -2.35 -25.40 5.66
C GLU A 60 -2.28 -26.39 4.49
N GLU A 61 -2.07 -25.91 3.28
CA GLU A 61 -1.91 -26.76 2.10
C GLU A 61 -0.70 -27.69 2.22
N LEU A 62 0.45 -27.16 2.68
CA LEU A 62 1.65 -27.96 2.90
C LEU A 62 1.46 -29.00 3.99
N MET A 63 0.79 -28.64 5.07
CA MET A 63 0.47 -29.56 6.17
C MET A 63 -0.48 -30.67 5.72
N GLY A 64 -1.34 -30.39 4.74
CA GLY A 64 -2.23 -31.36 4.13
C GLY A 64 -1.58 -32.29 3.10
N GLY A 65 -0.28 -32.18 2.89
CA GLY A 65 0.49 -33.01 1.97
C GLY A 65 0.63 -32.46 0.55
N LYS A 66 0.11 -31.26 0.28
CA LYS A 66 0.29 -30.61 -1.01
C LYS A 66 1.74 -30.12 -1.14
N THR A 67 2.30 -30.27 -2.33
CA THR A 67 3.63 -29.72 -2.63
C THR A 67 3.52 -28.66 -3.71
N PHE A 68 4.43 -27.68 -3.70
CA PHE A 68 4.53 -26.70 -4.76
C PHE A 68 5.61 -27.10 -5.75
N GLU A 69 5.32 -26.96 -7.05
CA GLU A 69 6.29 -27.21 -8.09
C GLU A 69 7.41 -26.15 -8.03
N ALA A 70 8.60 -26.51 -8.51
CA ALA A 70 9.79 -25.66 -8.41
C ALA A 70 9.59 -24.27 -9.04
N ASP A 71 8.80 -24.18 -10.12
CA ASP A 71 8.50 -22.94 -10.81
C ASP A 71 7.29 -22.20 -10.22
N HIS A 72 6.61 -22.77 -9.22
CA HIS A 72 5.45 -22.22 -8.56
C HIS A 72 5.60 -22.17 -7.03
N GLN A 73 6.82 -21.92 -6.56
CA GLN A 73 7.11 -21.84 -5.11
C GLN A 73 6.74 -20.48 -4.51
N SER A 74 6.41 -19.50 -5.33
CA SER A 74 6.03 -18.16 -4.87
C SER A 74 4.56 -17.91 -5.15
N VAL A 75 3.88 -17.32 -4.19
CA VAL A 75 2.49 -16.86 -4.34
C VAL A 75 2.51 -15.34 -4.22
N TYR A 76 2.00 -14.67 -5.23
CA TYR A 76 2.00 -13.21 -5.29
C TYR A 76 0.69 -12.66 -4.75
N VAL A 77 0.79 -11.63 -3.93
CA VAL A 77 -0.35 -10.85 -3.44
C VAL A 77 -0.25 -9.45 -4.05
N ASP A 78 -1.26 -9.06 -4.81
CA ASP A 78 -1.23 -7.81 -5.55
C ASP A 78 -1.23 -6.60 -4.63
N TYR A 79 -0.54 -5.55 -5.06
CA TYR A 79 -0.62 -4.24 -4.43
C TYR A 79 -1.95 -3.59 -4.78
N VAL A 80 -2.46 -2.75 -3.89
CA VAL A 80 -3.73 -2.07 -4.08
C VAL A 80 -3.50 -0.56 -4.15
N LYS A 81 -4.01 0.05 -5.20
CA LYS A 81 -3.94 1.50 -5.38
C LYS A 81 -4.92 2.18 -4.42
N VAL A 82 -4.44 3.13 -3.64
CA VAL A 82 -5.23 3.92 -2.70
C VAL A 82 -5.23 5.38 -3.14
N THR A 83 -6.40 5.90 -3.46
CA THR A 83 -6.60 7.26 -3.94
C THR A 83 -7.67 7.94 -3.09
N PRO A 84 -7.90 9.26 -3.23
CA PRO A 84 -8.99 9.93 -2.50
C PRO A 84 -10.35 9.28 -2.70
N ASP A 85 -10.56 8.62 -3.85
CA ASP A 85 -11.85 8.00 -4.18
C ASP A 85 -12.13 6.75 -3.34
N ASN A 86 -11.08 6.01 -2.93
CA ASN A 86 -11.24 4.74 -2.22
C ASN A 86 -10.55 4.68 -0.85
N VAL A 87 -9.88 5.74 -0.43
CA VAL A 87 -9.09 5.73 0.80
C VAL A 87 -9.93 5.39 2.04
N LYS A 88 -11.20 5.75 2.05
CA LYS A 88 -12.10 5.47 3.17
C LYS A 88 -12.28 3.98 3.40
N ASP A 89 -12.15 3.16 2.36
CA ASP A 89 -12.29 1.71 2.47
C ASP A 89 -11.11 1.06 3.20
N PHE A 90 -10.01 1.79 3.36
CA PHE A 90 -8.77 1.31 3.96
C PHE A 90 -8.43 2.00 5.29
N GLN A 91 -9.20 2.98 5.68
CA GLN A 91 -8.99 3.68 6.96
C GLN A 91 -9.56 2.94 8.16
#